data_a5f3f55474ba3e1134b605f9c3066a45
#
_entry.id   a5f3f55474ba3e1134b605f9c3066a45
#
_cell.length_a   1.000
_cell.length_b   1.000
_cell.length_c   1.000
_cell.angle_alpha   90.00
_cell.angle_beta   90.00
_cell.angle_gamma   90.00
#
_symmetry.space_group_name_H-M   'P 1'
#
loop_
_entity.id
_entity.type
_entity.pdbx_description
1 polymer ?
#
loop_
_entity_poly.entity_id
_entity_poly.type
_entity_poly.pdbx_seq_one_letter_code
_entity_poly.pdbx_strand_id
1 'polypeptide(L)'
;MPPKWLGLGDRPLVLDRDAGTRLIDQNGGRWPDSPMEPLMRAILHMQPNYDFRAVDIITDRHTLASFLQLAPLKGEDRESEASFEFGVQVVEDTLIFLRLDSPTSNQRSFREGFEKAVLEQYEGYEDCQAHHRIVECSLGDLRVLLRYGADAYVLEDTREFNAAMSTMETRPGSPHVLENITVQCGGALLPQSAMVEFVTVKQGPRGDERIWKKYRETYISGAPRYAAAEYFNTHTGNDKAIFLSKNLNEYNSAVGTHDDALEVSSPETIAWFKNTVVATMGDIRELVEKGNGRYYRVRFSEGKLVIQRSLSDGIPGLSAELCGRWRSKRRVTGMAVGDGASESDDMSTRSGSEAGEQADSLA
;
A
#
# COMPACT_ATOMS: atom_id res chain seq x y z
N MET A 1 6.10 -8.11 11.04
CA MET A 1 5.68 -6.93 11.84
C MET A 1 6.70 -5.83 11.61
N PRO A 2 6.32 -4.56 11.38
CA PRO A 2 7.30 -3.47 11.28
C PRO A 2 8.04 -3.27 12.60
N PRO A 3 9.19 -2.60 12.62
CA PRO A 3 9.88 -2.26 13.84
C PRO A 3 9.09 -1.24 14.68
N LYS A 4 9.38 -1.19 15.97
CA LYS A 4 8.79 -0.25 16.91
C LYS A 4 9.47 1.11 16.82
N TRP A 5 8.69 2.17 16.79
CA TRP A 5 9.17 3.56 16.89
C TRP A 5 9.53 3.90 18.34
N LEU A 6 10.77 4.32 18.58
CA LEU A 6 11.27 4.70 19.92
C LEU A 6 11.23 6.21 20.16
N GLY A 7 10.97 7.00 19.11
CA GLY A 7 11.14 8.44 19.17
C GLY A 7 12.59 8.89 19.03
N LEU A 8 12.77 10.20 18.94
CA LEU A 8 14.09 10.83 18.95
C LEU A 8 14.41 11.24 20.40
N GLY A 9 15.50 10.71 20.95
CA GLY A 9 15.91 11.05 22.32
C GLY A 9 16.32 12.53 22.47
N ASP A 10 16.54 12.98 23.70
CA ASP A 10 16.84 14.38 24.03
C ASP A 10 18.22 14.85 23.50
N ARG A 11 19.11 13.92 23.20
CA ARG A 11 20.44 14.25 22.68
C ARG A 11 20.42 14.40 21.17
N PRO A 12 21.23 15.32 20.61
CA PRO A 12 21.40 15.42 19.17
C PRO A 12 21.88 14.08 18.59
N LEU A 13 21.17 13.59 17.56
CA LEU A 13 21.56 12.42 16.81
C LEU A 13 22.44 12.87 15.64
N VAL A 14 23.70 12.45 15.65
CA VAL A 14 24.66 12.76 14.59
C VAL A 14 24.87 11.50 13.74
N LEU A 15 24.59 11.59 12.46
CA LEU A 15 24.66 10.47 11.52
C LEU A 15 25.61 10.75 10.37
N ASP A 16 26.33 9.74 9.99
CA ASP A 16 27.04 9.71 8.71
C ASP A 16 26.03 9.46 7.56
N ARG A 17 26.40 9.91 6.38
CA ARG A 17 25.60 9.70 5.18
C ARG A 17 25.55 8.20 4.84
N ASP A 18 24.38 7.72 4.49
CA ASP A 18 24.18 6.35 4.01
C ASP A 18 25.11 6.04 2.83
N ALA A 19 25.71 4.87 2.82
CA ALA A 19 26.64 4.45 1.79
C ALA A 19 26.08 3.28 0.97
N GLY A 20 26.53 3.21 -0.27
CA GLY A 20 26.23 2.09 -1.16
C GLY A 20 24.93 2.23 -1.95
N THR A 21 24.61 1.17 -2.66
CA THR A 21 23.37 1.00 -3.43
C THR A 21 22.33 0.33 -2.54
N ARG A 22 21.14 0.90 -2.48
CA ARG A 22 20.02 0.32 -1.72
C ARG A 22 18.90 -0.13 -2.63
N LEU A 23 18.17 -1.14 -2.21
CA LEU A 23 16.92 -1.53 -2.83
C LEU A 23 15.82 -0.56 -2.37
N ILE A 24 15.21 0.14 -3.33
CA ILE A 24 14.05 1.00 -3.10
C ILE A 24 12.74 0.26 -3.44
N ASP A 25 12.84 -0.81 -4.23
CA ASP A 25 11.79 -1.80 -4.42
C ASP A 25 12.37 -3.19 -4.11
N GLN A 26 12.11 -3.69 -2.92
CA GLN A 26 12.59 -4.99 -2.47
C GLN A 26 12.06 -6.14 -3.33
N ASN A 27 10.81 -6.04 -3.77
CA ASN A 27 10.19 -7.09 -4.57
C ASN A 27 10.67 -7.05 -6.02
N GLY A 28 10.74 -5.86 -6.63
CA GLY A 28 11.31 -5.70 -7.97
C GLY A 28 12.77 -6.12 -8.05
N GLY A 29 13.56 -5.88 -6.98
CA GLY A 29 14.95 -6.32 -6.92
C GLY A 29 15.15 -7.83 -6.75
N ARG A 30 14.25 -8.51 -6.04
CA ARG A 30 14.35 -9.95 -5.74
C ARG A 30 13.57 -10.84 -6.70
N TRP A 31 12.47 -10.32 -7.22
CA TRP A 31 11.59 -11.00 -8.18
C TRP A 31 11.36 -10.10 -9.41
N PRO A 32 12.39 -9.83 -10.19
CA PRO A 32 12.28 -8.90 -11.31
C PRO A 32 11.26 -9.34 -12.37
N ASP A 33 11.07 -10.64 -12.54
CA ASP A 33 10.12 -11.19 -13.52
C ASP A 33 8.67 -11.16 -13.02
N SER A 34 8.45 -11.07 -11.70
CA SER A 34 7.12 -11.05 -11.08
C SER A 34 7.09 -10.27 -9.75
N PRO A 35 7.26 -8.95 -9.78
CA PRO A 35 7.38 -8.12 -8.56
C PRO A 35 6.15 -8.15 -7.64
N MET A 36 4.98 -8.51 -8.19
CA MET A 36 3.73 -8.60 -7.44
C MET A 36 3.45 -10.01 -6.89
N GLU A 37 4.24 -11.00 -7.27
CA GLU A 37 4.07 -12.38 -6.80
C GLU A 37 4.17 -12.52 -5.28
N PRO A 38 5.14 -11.91 -4.57
CA PRO A 38 5.19 -11.98 -3.12
C PRO A 38 3.93 -11.45 -2.43
N LEU A 39 3.33 -10.37 -2.98
CA LEU A 39 2.05 -9.84 -2.49
C LEU A 39 0.93 -10.87 -2.62
N MET A 40 0.78 -11.44 -3.82
CA MET A 40 -0.29 -12.40 -4.10
C MET A 40 -0.17 -13.65 -3.25
N ARG A 41 1.04 -14.17 -3.10
CA ARG A 41 1.29 -15.36 -2.26
C ARG A 41 1.07 -15.08 -0.78
N ALA A 42 1.43 -13.89 -0.29
CA ALA A 42 1.14 -13.49 1.09
C ALA A 42 -0.37 -13.45 1.36
N ILE A 43 -1.17 -12.90 0.43
CA ILE A 43 -2.63 -12.89 0.56
C ILE A 43 -3.17 -14.31 0.58
N LEU A 44 -2.76 -15.15 -0.36
CA LEU A 44 -3.24 -16.53 -0.45
C LEU A 44 -2.81 -17.38 0.76
N HIS A 45 -1.67 -17.06 1.37
CA HIS A 45 -1.22 -17.72 2.61
C HIS A 45 -2.10 -17.32 3.79
N MET A 46 -2.38 -16.03 3.96
CA MET A 46 -3.20 -15.53 5.06
C MET A 46 -4.70 -15.77 4.84
N GLN A 47 -5.16 -15.71 3.60
CA GLN A 47 -6.54 -15.85 3.18
C GLN A 47 -6.64 -16.76 1.94
N PRO A 48 -6.58 -18.10 2.10
CA PRO A 48 -6.53 -19.04 0.98
C PRO A 48 -7.71 -18.95 0.02
N ASN A 49 -8.83 -18.41 0.49
CA ASN A 49 -10.07 -18.24 -0.28
C ASN A 49 -10.30 -16.80 -0.76
N TYR A 50 -9.28 -15.94 -0.71
CA TYR A 50 -9.41 -14.55 -1.17
C TYR A 50 -9.87 -14.51 -2.64
N ASP A 51 -10.88 -13.68 -2.92
CA ASP A 51 -11.44 -13.56 -4.28
C ASP A 51 -10.90 -12.30 -4.99
N PHE A 52 -9.84 -12.46 -5.75
CA PHE A 52 -9.22 -11.37 -6.50
C PHE A 52 -10.14 -10.74 -7.55
N ARG A 53 -11.21 -11.42 -7.98
CA ARG A 53 -12.18 -10.86 -8.93
C ARG A 53 -13.02 -9.74 -8.32
N ALA A 54 -13.06 -9.65 -7.00
CA ALA A 54 -13.72 -8.57 -6.30
C ALA A 54 -12.89 -7.27 -6.29
N VAL A 55 -11.68 -7.29 -6.86
CA VAL A 55 -10.75 -6.15 -6.89
C VAL A 55 -10.59 -5.66 -8.30
N ASP A 56 -10.74 -4.35 -8.51
CA ASP A 56 -10.58 -3.71 -9.82
C ASP A 56 -9.11 -3.48 -10.17
N ILE A 57 -8.30 -3.08 -9.16
CA ILE A 57 -6.89 -2.72 -9.35
C ILE A 57 -6.04 -3.32 -8.25
N ILE A 58 -4.92 -3.91 -8.62
CA ILE A 58 -3.85 -4.36 -7.72
C ILE A 58 -2.61 -3.52 -8.04
N THR A 59 -2.03 -2.86 -7.03
CA THR A 59 -0.91 -1.95 -7.26
C THR A 59 -0.03 -1.79 -6.02
N ASP A 60 1.07 -1.09 -6.16
CA ASP A 60 1.84 -0.55 -5.04
C ASP A 60 1.63 0.96 -4.87
N ARG A 61 1.96 1.45 -3.67
CA ARG A 61 1.84 2.87 -3.33
C ARG A 61 2.66 3.77 -4.26
N HIS A 62 3.84 3.31 -4.69
CA HIS A 62 4.73 4.10 -5.53
C HIS A 62 4.08 4.43 -6.88
N THR A 63 3.51 3.41 -7.53
CA THR A 63 2.80 3.59 -8.81
C THR A 63 1.60 4.51 -8.64
N LEU A 64 0.81 4.31 -7.57
CA LEU A 64 -0.34 5.16 -7.30
C LEU A 64 0.07 6.60 -6.94
N ALA A 65 1.16 6.76 -6.20
CA ALA A 65 1.70 8.08 -5.86
C ALA A 65 2.23 8.86 -7.07
N SER A 66 2.56 8.19 -8.17
CA SER A 66 2.96 8.87 -9.40
C SER A 66 1.85 9.76 -9.96
N PHE A 67 0.59 9.37 -9.78
CA PHE A 67 -0.56 10.20 -10.16
C PHE A 67 -0.68 11.49 -9.34
N LEU A 68 -0.07 11.55 -8.14
CA LEU A 68 -0.02 12.79 -7.36
C LEU A 68 0.78 13.90 -8.04
N GLN A 69 1.66 13.54 -8.98
CA GLN A 69 2.41 14.50 -9.76
C GLN A 69 1.52 15.27 -10.75
N LEU A 70 0.31 14.77 -11.01
CA LEU A 70 -0.69 15.45 -11.83
C LEU A 70 -1.42 16.56 -11.06
N ALA A 71 -1.31 16.57 -9.71
CA ALA A 71 -1.96 17.57 -8.89
C ALA A 71 -1.32 18.95 -9.11
N PRO A 72 -2.11 19.99 -9.41
CA PRO A 72 -1.59 21.34 -9.45
C PRO A 72 -1.04 21.71 -8.07
N LEU A 73 0.16 22.24 -8.03
CA LEU A 73 0.70 22.86 -6.83
C LEU A 73 0.08 24.25 -6.71
N LYS A 74 -0.36 24.64 -5.51
CA LYS A 74 -0.99 25.94 -5.25
C LYS A 74 -0.06 27.06 -5.70
N GLY A 75 -0.51 27.89 -6.64
CA GLY A 75 0.22 29.07 -7.13
C GLY A 75 1.20 28.83 -8.27
N GLU A 76 1.28 27.65 -8.83
CA GLU A 76 2.08 27.38 -10.01
C GLU A 76 1.18 27.15 -11.23
N ASP A 77 1.26 28.05 -12.21
CA ASP A 77 0.75 27.84 -13.58
C ASP A 77 1.61 26.84 -14.36
N ARG A 78 2.29 25.94 -13.67
CA ARG A 78 3.08 24.91 -14.33
C ARG A 78 2.15 23.87 -14.93
N GLU A 79 2.05 23.89 -16.24
CA GLU A 79 1.79 22.65 -16.96
C GLU A 79 2.76 21.61 -16.39
N SER A 80 2.21 20.62 -15.74
CA SER A 80 2.96 19.63 -15.00
C SER A 80 4.07 19.04 -15.88
N GLU A 81 5.34 19.33 -15.58
CA GLU A 81 6.50 18.60 -16.09
C GLU A 81 6.52 17.14 -15.60
N ALA A 82 5.42 16.70 -15.03
CA ALA A 82 5.27 15.35 -14.52
C ALA A 82 5.47 14.35 -15.65
N SER A 83 6.38 13.45 -15.43
CA SER A 83 6.61 12.31 -16.30
C SER A 83 6.75 11.05 -15.47
N PHE A 84 5.90 10.08 -15.74
CA PHE A 84 6.00 8.77 -15.12
C PHE A 84 5.53 7.67 -16.06
N GLU A 85 5.95 6.46 -15.76
CA GLU A 85 5.64 5.29 -16.57
C GLU A 85 5.42 4.08 -15.67
N PHE A 86 4.45 3.26 -16.02
CA PHE A 86 4.22 1.97 -15.37
C PHE A 86 3.65 0.95 -16.34
N GLY A 87 3.78 -0.33 -15.99
CA GLY A 87 3.20 -1.43 -16.73
C GLY A 87 1.77 -1.74 -16.23
N VAL A 88 0.97 -2.30 -17.11
CA VAL A 88 -0.35 -2.86 -16.76
C VAL A 88 -0.43 -4.27 -17.30
N GLN A 89 -0.68 -5.23 -16.42
CA GLN A 89 -1.10 -6.58 -16.79
C GLN A 89 -2.60 -6.70 -16.56
N VAL A 90 -3.32 -7.23 -17.53
CA VAL A 90 -4.77 -7.49 -17.41
C VAL A 90 -4.99 -8.95 -17.07
N VAL A 91 -5.71 -9.22 -15.98
CA VAL A 91 -6.13 -10.57 -15.59
C VAL A 91 -7.63 -10.58 -15.40
N GLU A 92 -8.36 -11.13 -16.36
CA GLU A 92 -9.83 -11.02 -16.47
C GLU A 92 -10.28 -9.55 -16.47
N ASP A 93 -10.97 -9.10 -15.42
CA ASP A 93 -11.43 -7.72 -15.24
C ASP A 93 -10.55 -6.91 -14.28
N THR A 94 -9.49 -7.50 -13.71
CA THR A 94 -8.57 -6.87 -12.76
C THR A 94 -7.36 -6.31 -13.49
N LEU A 95 -7.00 -5.06 -13.21
CA LEU A 95 -5.78 -4.43 -13.68
C LEU A 95 -4.68 -4.55 -12.62
N ILE A 96 -3.51 -5.02 -13.02
CA ILE A 96 -2.34 -5.09 -12.15
C ILE A 96 -1.34 -4.04 -12.63
N PHE A 97 -1.12 -3.01 -11.82
CA PHE A 97 -0.15 -1.97 -12.13
C PHE A 97 1.24 -2.38 -11.63
N LEU A 98 2.21 -2.24 -12.49
CA LEU A 98 3.55 -2.75 -12.31
C LEU A 98 4.57 -1.62 -12.43
N ARG A 99 5.42 -1.52 -11.45
CA ARG A 99 6.51 -0.57 -11.44
C ARG A 99 7.55 -0.93 -12.51
N LEU A 100 8.00 0.06 -13.29
CA LEU A 100 9.00 -0.15 -14.36
C LEU A 100 10.33 0.56 -14.10
N ASP A 101 10.42 1.41 -13.09
CA ASP A 101 11.66 2.09 -12.72
C ASP A 101 12.65 1.14 -12.01
N SER A 102 13.91 1.56 -11.93
CA SER A 102 14.95 0.77 -11.28
C SER A 102 14.60 0.43 -9.85
N PRO A 103 14.73 -0.84 -9.43
CA PRO A 103 14.49 -1.23 -8.04
C PRO A 103 15.58 -0.74 -7.08
N THR A 104 16.66 -0.15 -7.59
CA THR A 104 17.81 0.30 -6.81
C THR A 104 18.03 1.80 -6.91
N SER A 105 18.63 2.39 -5.89
CA SER A 105 19.03 3.78 -5.86
C SER A 105 20.43 3.93 -5.26
N ASN A 106 21.23 4.78 -5.90
CA ASN A 106 22.54 5.22 -5.39
C ASN A 106 22.46 6.58 -4.68
N GLN A 107 21.26 7.08 -4.45
CA GLN A 107 21.10 8.35 -3.75
C GLN A 107 21.54 8.21 -2.30
N ARG A 108 22.53 9.02 -1.96
CA ARG A 108 23.03 9.12 -0.60
C ARG A 108 22.04 9.93 0.26
N SER A 109 21.53 9.33 1.31
CA SER A 109 20.61 9.93 2.25
C SER A 109 21.14 9.78 3.68
N PHE A 110 20.33 10.08 4.66
CA PHE A 110 20.58 9.78 6.07
C PHE A 110 19.45 8.89 6.64
N ARG A 111 18.64 8.34 5.76
CA ARG A 111 17.42 7.62 6.15
C ARG A 111 17.74 6.32 6.88
N GLU A 112 18.65 5.50 6.32
CA GLU A 112 18.99 4.21 6.93
C GLU A 112 19.64 4.37 8.29
N GLY A 113 20.58 5.32 8.42
CA GLY A 113 21.19 5.65 9.69
C GLY A 113 20.17 6.15 10.71
N PHE A 114 19.22 6.98 10.27
CA PHE A 114 18.14 7.46 11.11
C PHE A 114 17.24 6.33 11.57
N GLU A 115 16.73 5.50 10.67
CA GLU A 115 15.89 4.36 10.99
C GLU A 115 16.58 3.41 11.99
N LYS A 116 17.85 3.07 11.77
CA LYS A 116 18.63 2.23 12.70
C LYS A 116 18.76 2.83 14.10
N ALA A 117 18.78 4.15 14.21
CA ALA A 117 18.95 4.84 15.49
C ALA A 117 17.65 4.97 16.30
N VAL A 118 16.50 5.00 15.62
CA VAL A 118 15.21 5.33 16.23
C VAL A 118 14.19 4.19 16.21
N LEU A 119 14.54 3.06 15.60
CA LEU A 119 13.69 1.89 15.49
C LEU A 119 14.25 0.72 16.31
N GLU A 120 13.36 -0.01 16.95
CA GLU A 120 13.66 -1.25 17.66
C GLU A 120 13.07 -2.42 16.89
N GLN A 121 13.95 -3.34 16.45
CA GLN A 121 13.54 -4.60 15.86
C GLN A 121 13.15 -5.59 16.96
N TYR A 122 12.26 -6.52 16.64
CA TYR A 122 11.95 -7.62 17.54
C TYR A 122 13.00 -8.71 17.47
N GLU A 123 13.26 -9.32 18.62
CA GLU A 123 14.13 -10.49 18.73
C GLU A 123 13.67 -11.59 17.74
N GLY A 124 14.59 -12.08 16.92
CA GLY A 124 14.33 -13.06 15.87
C GLY A 124 13.84 -12.49 14.53
N TYR A 125 13.72 -11.16 14.40
CA TYR A 125 13.33 -10.48 13.16
C TYR A 125 14.33 -9.41 12.72
N GLU A 126 15.54 -9.43 13.28
CA GLU A 126 16.60 -8.45 13.03
C GLU A 126 17.07 -8.44 11.57
N ASP A 127 16.97 -9.57 10.89
CA ASP A 127 17.33 -9.72 9.48
C ASP A 127 16.25 -9.22 8.51
N CYS A 128 15.08 -8.79 9.02
CA CYS A 128 14.01 -8.23 8.19
C CYS A 128 14.43 -6.88 7.63
N GLN A 129 14.56 -6.80 6.30
CA GLN A 129 15.03 -5.59 5.62
C GLN A 129 13.91 -4.63 5.24
N ALA A 130 12.69 -5.12 5.17
CA ALA A 130 11.52 -4.32 4.85
C ALA A 130 10.25 -4.97 5.40
N HIS A 131 9.27 -4.15 5.71
CA HIS A 131 7.95 -4.60 6.07
C HIS A 131 6.93 -4.03 5.08
N HIS A 132 6.17 -4.91 4.45
CA HIS A 132 5.11 -4.53 3.52
C HIS A 132 3.75 -4.82 4.13
N ARG A 133 2.85 -3.87 3.97
CA ARG A 133 1.44 -4.06 4.27
C ARG A 133 0.63 -4.12 2.98
N ILE A 134 -0.45 -4.88 3.05
CA ILE A 134 -1.40 -5.00 1.97
C ILE A 134 -2.74 -4.55 2.55
N VAL A 135 -3.32 -3.54 1.94
CA VAL A 135 -4.61 -2.97 2.35
C VAL A 135 -5.57 -2.96 1.19
N GLU A 136 -6.83 -3.22 1.49
CA GLU A 136 -7.92 -3.01 0.54
C GLU A 136 -8.54 -1.65 0.81
N CYS A 137 -8.66 -0.81 -0.20
CA CYS A 137 -9.23 0.51 -0.09
C CYS A 137 -10.13 0.82 -1.29
N SER A 138 -10.99 1.83 -1.14
CA SER A 138 -11.85 2.32 -2.21
C SER A 138 -11.33 3.67 -2.71
N LEU A 139 -11.20 3.79 -4.03
CA LEU A 139 -10.94 5.04 -4.72
C LEU A 139 -12.15 5.33 -5.63
N GLY A 140 -13.10 6.16 -5.16
CA GLY A 140 -14.42 6.24 -5.79
C GLY A 140 -15.10 4.87 -5.78
N ASP A 141 -15.55 4.42 -6.93
CA ASP A 141 -16.19 3.11 -7.09
C ASP A 141 -15.20 1.96 -7.31
N LEU A 142 -13.90 2.26 -7.42
CA LEU A 142 -12.87 1.26 -7.64
C LEU A 142 -12.40 0.63 -6.32
N ARG A 143 -12.38 -0.69 -6.27
CA ARG A 143 -11.76 -1.45 -5.19
C ARG A 143 -10.29 -1.71 -5.53
N VAL A 144 -9.41 -1.22 -4.69
CA VAL A 144 -7.96 -1.24 -4.91
C VAL A 144 -7.29 -2.07 -3.83
N LEU A 145 -6.49 -3.03 -4.24
CA LEU A 145 -5.58 -3.77 -3.39
C LEU A 145 -4.20 -3.13 -3.47
N LEU A 146 -3.78 -2.51 -2.38
CA LEU A 146 -2.61 -1.68 -2.32
C LEU A 146 -1.52 -2.29 -1.45
N ARG A 147 -0.31 -2.47 -1.99
CA ARG A 147 0.90 -2.79 -1.22
C ARG A 147 1.68 -1.51 -0.93
N TYR A 148 2.13 -1.36 0.30
CA TYR A 148 3.08 -0.31 0.65
C TYR A 148 4.08 -0.77 1.71
N GLY A 149 5.27 -0.15 1.75
CA GLY A 149 6.23 -0.35 2.83
C GLY A 149 5.81 0.46 4.05
N ALA A 150 5.65 -0.18 5.19
CA ALA A 150 5.42 0.48 6.47
C ALA A 150 6.75 0.63 7.20
N ASP A 151 7.10 1.85 7.58
CA ASP A 151 8.41 2.14 8.16
C ASP A 151 8.48 1.67 9.62
N ALA A 152 7.44 1.92 10.42
CA ALA A 152 7.37 1.48 11.81
C ALA A 152 5.94 1.42 12.35
N TYR A 153 5.82 1.05 13.65
CA TYR A 153 4.58 1.23 14.41
C TYR A 153 4.86 1.94 15.72
N VAL A 154 3.82 2.57 16.27
CA VAL A 154 3.80 3.14 17.61
C VAL A 154 2.98 2.28 18.55
N LEU A 155 3.35 2.32 19.84
CA LEU A 155 2.52 1.68 20.87
C LEU A 155 1.22 2.45 21.01
N GLU A 156 0.12 1.73 21.06
CA GLU A 156 -1.20 2.28 21.29
C GLU A 156 -1.88 1.54 22.45
N ASP A 157 -2.65 2.26 23.23
CA ASP A 157 -3.51 1.64 24.25
C ASP A 157 -4.93 1.48 23.68
N THR A 158 -5.04 0.70 22.60
CA THR A 158 -6.32 0.34 22.01
C THR A 158 -6.58 -1.14 22.19
N ARG A 159 -7.87 -1.50 22.26
CA ARG A 159 -8.27 -2.92 22.36
C ARG A 159 -7.73 -3.76 21.20
N GLU A 160 -7.76 -3.20 19.98
CA GLU A 160 -7.29 -3.90 18.77
C GLU A 160 -5.77 -4.11 18.80
N PHE A 161 -5.01 -3.10 19.22
CA PHE A 161 -3.56 -3.19 19.35
C PHE A 161 -3.19 -4.22 20.41
N ASN A 162 -3.81 -4.17 21.59
CA ASN A 162 -3.53 -5.08 22.69
C ASN A 162 -3.92 -6.52 22.33
N ALA A 163 -5.03 -6.72 21.58
CA ALA A 163 -5.42 -8.04 21.07
C ALA A 163 -4.40 -8.57 20.07
N ALA A 164 -3.93 -7.74 19.12
CA ALA A 164 -2.89 -8.13 18.16
C ALA A 164 -1.58 -8.51 18.88
N MET A 165 -1.15 -7.72 19.86
CA MET A 165 0.07 -7.98 20.61
C MET A 165 -0.03 -9.22 21.49
N SER A 166 -1.21 -9.55 22.01
CA SER A 166 -1.40 -10.76 22.83
C SER A 166 -1.30 -12.06 22.03
N THR A 167 -1.49 -12.00 20.71
CA THR A 167 -1.33 -13.15 19.80
C THR A 167 0.02 -13.14 19.09
N MET A 168 0.93 -12.24 19.47
CA MET A 168 2.22 -12.09 18.81
C MET A 168 3.09 -13.32 18.97
N GLU A 169 3.53 -13.88 17.88
CA GLU A 169 4.57 -14.90 17.84
C GLU A 169 5.95 -14.23 17.85
N THR A 170 6.66 -14.39 18.95
CA THR A 170 7.97 -13.76 19.18
C THR A 170 9.11 -14.39 18.38
N ARG A 171 8.88 -15.58 17.81
CA ARG A 171 9.86 -16.27 16.98
C ARG A 171 9.23 -16.71 15.67
N PRO A 172 9.97 -16.59 14.56
CA PRO A 172 9.49 -17.12 13.29
C PRO A 172 9.21 -18.62 13.38
N GLY A 173 8.09 -19.06 12.86
CA GLY A 173 7.75 -20.47 12.73
C GLY A 173 8.66 -21.21 11.76
N SER A 174 8.41 -22.49 11.55
CA SER A 174 9.15 -23.26 10.57
C SER A 174 8.93 -22.72 9.16
N PRO A 175 9.97 -22.62 8.32
CA PRO A 175 9.85 -22.13 6.97
C PRO A 175 9.08 -23.12 6.09
N HIS A 176 8.19 -22.58 5.25
CA HIS A 176 7.53 -23.31 4.18
C HIS A 176 8.01 -22.80 2.85
N VAL A 177 8.37 -23.67 1.94
CA VAL A 177 8.74 -23.30 0.58
C VAL A 177 7.48 -23.36 -0.29
N LEU A 178 7.08 -22.21 -0.82
CA LEU A 178 6.03 -22.07 -1.82
C LEU A 178 6.69 -21.71 -3.15
N GLU A 179 6.97 -22.72 -3.97
CA GLU A 179 7.72 -22.58 -5.22
C GLU A 179 9.08 -21.86 -4.98
N ASN A 180 9.17 -20.59 -5.37
CA ASN A 180 10.40 -19.80 -5.26
C ASN A 180 10.44 -18.89 -4.02
N ILE A 181 9.40 -18.93 -3.19
CA ILE A 181 9.27 -18.07 -2.01
C ILE A 181 9.25 -18.92 -0.76
N THR A 182 10.14 -18.63 0.18
CA THR A 182 10.07 -19.21 1.52
C THR A 182 9.18 -18.34 2.39
N VAL A 183 8.15 -18.94 2.97
CA VAL A 183 7.20 -18.27 3.88
C VAL A 183 7.45 -18.77 5.30
N GLN A 184 7.59 -17.87 6.24
CA GLN A 184 7.62 -18.14 7.67
C GLN A 184 6.52 -17.35 8.35
N CYS A 185 5.68 -18.01 9.14
CA CYS A 185 4.69 -17.34 9.98
C CYS A 185 5.38 -16.73 11.20
N GLY A 186 4.86 -15.59 11.65
CA GLY A 186 5.35 -14.96 12.88
C GLY A 186 4.96 -13.49 12.99
N GLY A 187 5.26 -12.90 14.15
CA GLY A 187 4.88 -11.53 14.47
C GLY A 187 3.39 -11.36 14.80
N ALA A 188 2.89 -10.16 14.61
CA ALA A 188 1.47 -9.83 14.80
C ALA A 188 0.94 -8.95 13.67
N LEU A 189 -0.33 -9.10 13.35
CA LEU A 189 -1.02 -8.21 12.43
C LEU A 189 -1.54 -6.99 13.23
N LEU A 190 -0.70 -5.97 13.34
CA LEU A 190 -1.06 -4.74 14.03
C LEU A 190 -2.16 -3.96 13.31
N PRO A 191 -3.00 -3.20 14.03
CA PRO A 191 -4.00 -2.35 13.41
C PRO A 191 -3.35 -1.28 12.53
N GLN A 192 -4.09 -0.81 11.52
CA GLN A 192 -3.61 0.24 10.62
C GLN A 192 -3.34 1.56 11.37
N SER A 193 -4.12 1.84 12.42
CA SER A 193 -3.97 3.01 13.29
C SER A 193 -2.60 3.12 13.94
N ALA A 194 -1.93 2.00 14.20
CA ALA A 194 -0.61 1.99 14.82
C ALA A 194 0.53 2.31 13.85
N MET A 195 0.30 2.36 12.55
CA MET A 195 1.36 2.57 11.55
C MET A 195 1.85 4.00 11.55
N VAL A 196 3.18 4.15 11.44
CA VAL A 196 3.86 5.42 11.26
C VAL A 196 4.84 5.35 10.09
N GLU A 197 4.86 6.39 9.30
CA GLU A 197 5.77 6.58 8.16
C GLU A 197 6.81 7.66 8.50
N PHE A 198 8.01 7.57 7.91
CA PHE A 198 9.07 8.54 8.14
C PHE A 198 9.49 9.26 6.87
N VAL A 199 9.91 10.49 7.07
CA VAL A 199 10.70 11.21 6.08
C VAL A 199 11.86 11.92 6.78
N THR A 200 13.07 11.77 6.23
CA THR A 200 14.23 12.55 6.65
C THR A 200 14.48 13.63 5.60
N VAL A 201 14.49 14.89 6.01
CA VAL A 201 14.63 16.02 5.10
C VAL A 201 15.65 17.01 5.60
N LYS A 202 16.38 17.62 4.67
CA LYS A 202 17.22 18.76 5.00
C LYS A 202 16.33 19.96 5.26
N GLN A 203 16.58 20.69 6.35
CA GLN A 203 15.85 21.89 6.71
C GLN A 203 15.87 22.94 5.58
N GLY A 204 14.73 23.53 5.29
CA GLY A 204 14.53 24.57 4.27
C GLY A 204 13.48 24.20 3.21
N PRO A 205 13.19 25.08 2.25
CA PRO A 205 12.06 24.97 1.33
C PRO A 205 11.95 23.64 0.56
N ARG A 206 13.08 23.04 0.17
CA ARG A 206 13.09 21.71 -0.47
C ARG A 206 12.75 20.59 0.52
N GLY A 207 12.98 20.81 1.83
CA GLY A 207 12.55 19.90 2.87
C GLY A 207 11.03 19.92 3.00
N ASP A 208 10.46 21.10 3.01
CA ASP A 208 9.01 21.30 3.09
C ASP A 208 8.28 20.58 1.95
N GLU A 209 8.77 20.73 0.71
CA GLU A 209 8.22 20.02 -0.45
C GLU A 209 8.25 18.50 -0.28
N ARG A 210 9.33 17.94 0.29
CA ARG A 210 9.44 16.51 0.57
C ARG A 210 8.50 16.04 1.67
N ILE A 211 8.29 16.84 2.70
CA ILE A 211 7.30 16.58 3.75
C ILE A 211 5.91 16.48 3.14
N TRP A 212 5.57 17.41 2.26
CA TRP A 212 4.31 17.42 1.52
C TRP A 212 4.11 16.19 0.64
N LYS A 213 5.14 15.82 -0.09
CA LYS A 213 5.10 14.60 -0.92
C LYS A 213 4.82 13.38 -0.04
N LYS A 214 5.52 13.26 1.10
CA LYS A 214 5.33 12.15 2.03
C LYS A 214 3.93 12.12 2.62
N TYR A 215 3.38 13.27 2.96
CA TYR A 215 2.00 13.36 3.46
C TYR A 215 1.00 12.76 2.46
N ARG A 216 1.12 13.11 1.17
CA ARG A 216 0.24 12.56 0.12
C ARG A 216 0.41 11.04 -0.04
N GLU A 217 1.64 10.56 0.02
CA GLU A 217 1.92 9.11 0.01
C GLU A 217 1.29 8.40 1.21
N THR A 218 1.35 9.03 2.39
CA THR A 218 0.75 8.53 3.63
C THR A 218 -0.78 8.46 3.54
N TYR A 219 -1.39 9.48 2.92
CA TYR A 219 -2.83 9.50 2.66
C TYR A 219 -3.26 8.31 1.77
N ILE A 220 -2.50 8.01 0.70
CA ILE A 220 -2.77 6.87 -0.18
C ILE A 220 -2.70 5.54 0.58
N SER A 221 -1.71 5.37 1.44
CA SER A 221 -1.53 4.14 2.22
C SER A 221 -2.49 4.00 3.38
N GLY A 222 -3.23 5.06 3.72
CA GLY A 222 -4.09 5.10 4.90
C GLY A 222 -3.32 4.98 6.22
N ALA A 223 -2.00 5.25 6.21
CA ALA A 223 -1.23 5.33 7.45
C ALA A 223 -1.64 6.62 8.19
N PRO A 224 -2.07 6.53 9.46
CA PRO A 224 -2.64 7.69 10.14
C PRO A 224 -1.59 8.70 10.58
N ARG A 225 -0.32 8.29 10.64
CA ARG A 225 0.76 9.10 11.18
C ARG A 225 1.98 9.11 10.28
N TYR A 226 2.64 10.25 10.24
CA TYR A 226 3.99 10.33 9.73
C TYR A 226 4.84 11.27 10.56
N ALA A 227 6.14 11.00 10.61
CA ALA A 227 7.11 11.81 11.31
C ALA A 227 8.13 12.38 10.31
N ALA A 228 8.27 13.69 10.30
CA ALA A 228 9.27 14.38 9.51
C ALA A 228 10.45 14.75 10.41
N ALA A 229 11.58 14.10 10.19
CA ALA A 229 12.83 14.38 10.89
C ALA A 229 13.68 15.33 10.05
N GLU A 230 13.71 16.59 10.47
CA GLU A 230 14.50 17.61 9.80
C GLU A 230 15.93 17.62 10.34
N TYR A 231 16.89 17.73 9.44
CA TYR A 231 18.30 17.78 9.77
C TYR A 231 19.00 18.97 9.13
N PHE A 232 20.13 19.33 9.69
CA PHE A 232 21.09 20.25 9.09
C PHE A 232 22.46 19.57 8.98
N ASN A 233 23.24 19.97 7.99
CA ASN A 233 24.58 19.45 7.81
C ASN A 233 25.54 20.06 8.83
N THR A 234 26.56 19.30 9.20
CA THR A 234 27.64 19.85 10.04
C THR A 234 28.43 20.95 9.29
N HIS A 235 29.05 21.84 10.02
CA HIS A 235 29.92 22.89 9.44
C HIS A 235 31.12 22.34 8.64
N THR A 236 31.47 21.07 8.85
CA THR A 236 32.62 20.42 8.22
C THR A 236 32.32 19.74 6.91
N GLY A 237 31.05 19.78 6.44
CA GLY A 237 30.68 19.20 5.14
C GLY A 237 29.28 18.61 5.07
N ASN A 238 28.94 18.01 3.93
CA ASN A 238 27.62 17.42 3.69
C ASN A 238 27.55 15.93 4.07
N ASP A 239 28.59 15.36 4.67
CA ASP A 239 28.67 13.92 4.95
C ASP A 239 28.11 13.53 6.33
N LYS A 240 27.79 14.53 7.15
CA LYS A 240 27.15 14.32 8.45
C LYS A 240 25.91 15.17 8.59
N ALA A 241 24.87 14.59 9.16
CA ALA A 241 23.62 15.28 9.52
C ALA A 241 23.41 15.25 11.02
N ILE A 242 22.86 16.34 11.54
CA ILE A 242 22.47 16.50 12.93
C ILE A 242 20.95 16.57 12.98
N PHE A 243 20.34 15.65 13.72
CA PHE A 243 18.92 15.62 14.03
C PHE A 243 18.70 16.04 15.47
N LEU A 244 17.74 16.92 15.70
CA LEU A 244 17.34 17.37 17.03
C LEU A 244 15.89 16.99 17.29
N SER A 245 15.58 16.61 18.52
CA SER A 245 14.19 16.27 18.91
C SER A 245 13.21 17.42 18.65
N LYS A 246 13.62 18.66 18.86
CA LYS A 246 12.81 19.85 18.53
C LYS A 246 12.48 20.05 17.05
N ASN A 247 13.20 19.36 16.17
CA ASN A 247 13.01 19.39 14.72
C ASN A 247 12.31 18.12 14.22
N LEU A 248 11.75 17.32 15.12
CA LEU A 248 10.90 16.21 14.79
C LEU A 248 9.45 16.69 14.80
N ASN A 249 8.84 16.68 13.62
CA ASN A 249 7.44 17.04 13.45
C ASN A 249 6.64 15.76 13.26
N GLU A 250 5.75 15.47 14.18
CA GLU A 250 4.82 14.36 14.11
C GLU A 250 3.45 14.86 13.64
N TYR A 251 2.94 14.23 12.60
CA TYR A 251 1.69 14.59 11.97
C TYR A 251 0.71 13.41 12.07
N ASN A 252 -0.54 13.74 12.37
CA ASN A 252 -1.63 12.78 12.34
C ASN A 252 -2.51 13.08 11.13
N SER A 253 -2.53 12.17 10.17
CA SER A 253 -3.32 12.32 8.95
C SER A 253 -4.83 12.10 9.17
N ALA A 254 -5.20 11.45 10.28
CA ALA A 254 -6.59 11.16 10.61
C ALA A 254 -7.31 12.35 11.28
N VAL A 255 -6.56 13.26 11.87
CA VAL A 255 -7.10 14.46 12.55
C VAL A 255 -6.54 15.69 11.84
N GLY A 256 -7.36 16.35 11.07
CA GLY A 256 -7.00 17.56 10.34
C GLY A 256 -6.67 18.77 11.23
N THR A 257 -5.72 18.60 12.14
CA THR A 257 -5.32 19.60 13.14
C THR A 257 -3.95 20.23 12.87
N HIS A 258 -3.63 20.50 11.63
CA HIS A 258 -2.53 21.39 11.33
C HIS A 258 -3.04 22.55 10.47
N ASP A 259 -3.63 23.54 11.14
CA ASP A 259 -4.33 24.65 10.49
C ASP A 259 -3.44 25.56 9.66
N ASP A 260 -2.11 25.58 9.85
CA ASP A 260 -1.23 26.57 9.20
C ASP A 260 -0.25 26.00 8.15
N ALA A 261 0.00 24.71 8.13
CA ALA A 261 0.92 24.10 7.16
C ALA A 261 0.21 23.35 6.01
N LEU A 262 -1.11 23.18 6.08
CA LEU A 262 -1.89 22.22 5.30
C LEU A 262 -2.87 22.83 4.31
N GLU A 263 -2.66 24.05 3.87
CA GLU A 263 -3.42 24.60 2.73
C GLU A 263 -3.39 23.72 1.46
N VAL A 264 -2.40 22.81 1.36
CA VAL A 264 -2.27 21.85 0.23
C VAL A 264 -3.13 20.60 0.42
N SER A 265 -3.57 20.34 1.65
CA SER A 265 -4.45 19.20 1.97
C SER A 265 -5.88 19.66 2.18
N SER A 266 -6.28 20.73 1.51
CA SER A 266 -7.68 21.10 1.52
C SER A 266 -8.50 19.89 1.07
N PRO A 267 -9.71 19.70 1.61
CA PRO A 267 -10.65 18.69 1.12
C PRO A 267 -10.78 18.71 -0.40
N GLU A 268 -10.57 19.88 -1.03
CA GLU A 268 -10.56 20.07 -2.46
C GLU A 268 -9.37 19.41 -3.16
N THR A 269 -8.17 19.50 -2.62
CA THR A 269 -6.98 18.79 -3.17
C THR A 269 -7.15 17.28 -3.08
N ILE A 270 -7.70 16.79 -1.97
CA ILE A 270 -8.00 15.36 -1.80
C ILE A 270 -9.09 14.92 -2.77
N ALA A 271 -10.15 15.70 -2.91
CA ALA A 271 -11.23 15.44 -3.86
C ALA A 271 -10.71 15.48 -5.31
N TRP A 272 -9.88 16.46 -5.64
CA TRP A 272 -9.23 16.53 -6.94
C TRP A 272 -8.37 15.28 -7.21
N PHE A 273 -7.54 14.89 -6.26
CA PHE A 273 -6.70 13.70 -6.41
C PHE A 273 -7.57 12.46 -6.64
N LYS A 274 -8.57 12.23 -5.80
CA LYS A 274 -9.49 11.10 -5.97
C LYS A 274 -10.14 11.12 -7.36
N ASN A 275 -10.67 12.25 -7.77
CA ASN A 275 -11.36 12.38 -9.04
C ASN A 275 -10.41 12.21 -10.23
N THR A 276 -9.19 12.76 -10.18
CA THR A 276 -8.21 12.62 -11.25
C THR A 276 -7.70 11.19 -11.32
N VAL A 277 -7.35 10.58 -10.20
CA VAL A 277 -6.88 9.19 -10.17
C VAL A 277 -7.98 8.24 -10.61
N VAL A 278 -9.19 8.40 -10.10
CA VAL A 278 -10.34 7.56 -10.47
C VAL A 278 -10.66 7.69 -11.96
N ALA A 279 -10.72 8.94 -12.49
CA ALA A 279 -10.95 9.16 -13.91
C ALA A 279 -9.87 8.51 -14.77
N THR A 280 -8.60 8.76 -14.46
CA THR A 280 -7.48 8.19 -15.22
C THR A 280 -7.46 6.65 -15.16
N MET A 281 -7.77 6.07 -14.01
CA MET A 281 -7.89 4.61 -13.87
C MET A 281 -9.09 4.06 -14.66
N GLY A 282 -10.20 4.80 -14.69
CA GLY A 282 -11.35 4.50 -15.51
C GLY A 282 -10.99 4.50 -17.00
N ASP A 283 -10.31 5.54 -17.47
CA ASP A 283 -9.83 5.64 -18.85
C ASP A 283 -8.90 4.47 -19.21
N ILE A 284 -7.97 4.12 -18.33
CA ILE A 284 -7.09 2.97 -18.53
C ILE A 284 -7.92 1.69 -18.63
N ARG A 285 -8.92 1.51 -17.75
CA ARG A 285 -9.78 0.33 -17.73
C ARG A 285 -10.63 0.19 -18.98
N GLU A 286 -11.08 1.31 -19.55
CA GLU A 286 -11.86 1.32 -20.79
C GLU A 286 -10.98 1.07 -22.03
N LEU A 287 -9.77 1.59 -22.04
CA LEU A 287 -8.87 1.51 -23.20
C LEU A 287 -8.09 0.20 -23.27
N VAL A 288 -7.87 -0.47 -22.14
CA VAL A 288 -7.24 -1.79 -22.15
C VAL A 288 -8.26 -2.87 -22.47
N GLU A 289 -7.95 -3.70 -23.44
CA GLU A 289 -8.80 -4.83 -23.77
C GLU A 289 -8.80 -5.85 -22.63
N LYS A 290 -9.98 -6.26 -22.20
CA LYS A 290 -10.16 -7.27 -21.18
C LYS A 290 -9.67 -8.64 -21.64
N GLY A 291 -9.20 -9.42 -20.69
CA GLY A 291 -8.75 -10.78 -20.91
C GLY A 291 -7.33 -11.05 -20.40
N ASN A 292 -6.96 -12.34 -20.37
CA ASN A 292 -5.70 -12.76 -19.79
C ASN A 292 -4.49 -12.57 -20.71
N GLY A 293 -3.34 -12.25 -20.10
CA GLY A 293 -2.06 -12.23 -20.79
C GLY A 293 -1.87 -11.03 -21.69
N ARG A 294 -2.56 -9.94 -21.42
CA ARG A 294 -2.38 -8.67 -22.12
C ARG A 294 -1.59 -7.71 -21.26
N TYR A 295 -0.61 -7.07 -21.89
CA TYR A 295 0.29 -6.14 -21.23
C TYR A 295 0.24 -4.80 -21.95
N TYR A 296 0.25 -3.73 -21.14
CA TYR A 296 0.26 -2.37 -21.63
C TYR A 296 1.32 -1.58 -20.89
N ARG A 297 1.91 -0.63 -21.58
CA ARG A 297 2.77 0.41 -21.02
C ARG A 297 1.98 1.70 -20.99
N VAL A 298 1.85 2.27 -19.81
CA VAL A 298 1.17 3.54 -19.59
C VAL A 298 2.23 4.58 -19.27
N ARG A 299 2.27 5.64 -20.07
CA ARG A 299 3.19 6.76 -19.89
C ARG A 299 2.39 8.04 -19.81
N PHE A 300 2.73 8.86 -18.84
CA PHE A 300 2.31 10.25 -18.77
C PHE A 300 3.50 11.15 -19.01
N SER A 301 3.40 12.07 -19.97
CA SER A 301 4.41 13.07 -20.26
C SER A 301 3.77 14.22 -21.05
N GLU A 302 4.26 15.43 -20.86
CA GLU A 302 3.78 16.64 -21.57
C GLU A 302 2.26 16.81 -21.49
N GLY A 303 1.66 16.53 -20.32
CA GLY A 303 0.22 16.64 -20.12
C GLY A 303 -0.63 15.54 -20.79
N LYS A 304 0.00 14.51 -21.37
CA LYS A 304 -0.70 13.45 -22.12
C LYS A 304 -0.51 12.09 -21.50
N LEU A 305 -1.60 11.33 -21.42
CA LEU A 305 -1.59 9.92 -21.09
C LEU A 305 -1.53 9.10 -22.39
N VAL A 306 -0.51 8.27 -22.51
CA VAL A 306 -0.31 7.37 -23.65
C VAL A 306 -0.35 5.94 -23.18
N ILE A 307 -1.25 5.14 -23.76
CA ILE A 307 -1.40 3.72 -23.46
C ILE A 307 -0.97 2.94 -24.71
N GLN A 308 0.04 2.11 -24.56
CA GLN A 308 0.59 1.29 -25.64
C GLN A 308 0.48 -0.19 -25.26
N ARG A 309 -0.06 -1.01 -26.14
CA ARG A 309 0.01 -2.46 -25.99
C ARG A 309 1.47 -2.88 -26.07
N SER A 310 1.91 -3.66 -25.10
CA SER A 310 3.26 -4.22 -25.03
C SER A 310 3.23 -5.71 -25.34
N LEU A 311 4.29 -6.20 -25.95
CA LEU A 311 4.58 -7.64 -25.92
C LEU A 311 5.03 -8.00 -24.51
N SER A 312 4.72 -9.22 -24.06
CA SER A 312 4.99 -9.70 -22.69
C SER A 312 6.46 -9.59 -22.27
N ASP A 313 7.37 -9.50 -23.22
CA ASP A 313 8.82 -9.60 -23.01
C ASP A 313 9.47 -8.36 -22.35
N GLY A 314 8.70 -7.32 -22.01
CA GLY A 314 9.24 -6.10 -21.43
C GLY A 314 8.52 -5.60 -20.18
N ILE A 315 7.48 -6.32 -19.72
CA ILE A 315 6.71 -5.96 -18.52
C ILE A 315 6.66 -7.18 -17.61
N PRO A 316 7.27 -7.12 -16.41
CA PRO A 316 7.19 -8.20 -15.45
C PRO A 316 5.74 -8.38 -14.99
N GLY A 317 5.25 -9.60 -14.96
CA GLY A 317 3.85 -9.90 -14.63
C GLY A 317 3.68 -11.09 -13.71
N LEU A 318 2.44 -11.39 -13.33
CA LEU A 318 2.12 -12.58 -12.56
C LEU A 318 2.32 -13.83 -13.39
N SER A 319 2.73 -14.90 -12.74
CA SER A 319 2.81 -16.23 -13.34
C SER A 319 1.44 -16.72 -13.82
N ALA A 320 1.44 -17.61 -14.81
CA ALA A 320 0.21 -18.22 -15.32
C ALA A 320 -0.57 -18.98 -14.23
N GLU A 321 0.11 -19.55 -13.26
CA GLU A 321 -0.48 -20.24 -12.11
C GLU A 321 -1.29 -19.25 -11.26
N LEU A 322 -0.70 -18.11 -10.88
CA LEU A 322 -1.39 -17.08 -10.10
C LEU A 322 -2.57 -16.49 -10.89
N CYS A 323 -2.39 -16.20 -12.18
CA CYS A 323 -3.48 -15.76 -13.05
C CYS A 323 -4.64 -16.77 -13.10
N GLY A 324 -4.33 -18.06 -12.94
CA GLY A 324 -5.34 -19.13 -12.86
C GLY A 324 -6.28 -19.01 -11.65
N ARG A 325 -5.89 -18.28 -10.60
CA ARG A 325 -6.72 -18.07 -9.40
C ARG A 325 -8.01 -17.28 -9.68
N TRP A 326 -8.02 -16.42 -10.68
CA TRP A 326 -9.23 -15.73 -11.15
C TRP A 326 -10.23 -16.69 -11.83
N ARG A 327 -9.77 -17.83 -12.37
CA ARG A 327 -10.59 -18.78 -13.14
C ARG A 327 -11.24 -19.87 -12.29
N SER A 328 -10.63 -20.25 -11.16
CA SER A 328 -10.96 -21.50 -10.45
C SER A 328 -12.33 -21.55 -9.80
N LYS A 329 -13.01 -20.40 -9.58
CA LYS A 329 -14.33 -20.35 -8.92
C LYS A 329 -15.54 -20.31 -9.87
N ARG A 330 -15.35 -20.24 -11.20
CA ARG A 330 -16.48 -20.28 -12.16
C ARG A 330 -17.15 -21.67 -12.28
N ARG A 331 -16.54 -22.72 -11.72
CA ARG A 331 -17.03 -24.10 -11.86
C ARG A 331 -18.05 -24.56 -10.82
N VAL A 332 -18.36 -23.79 -9.78
CA VAL A 332 -19.22 -24.26 -8.68
C VAL A 332 -20.69 -23.79 -8.80
N THR A 333 -21.01 -22.84 -9.68
CA THR A 333 -22.40 -22.36 -9.85
C THR A 333 -23.14 -23.00 -11.02
N GLY A 334 -22.61 -24.07 -11.61
CA GLY A 334 -23.17 -24.74 -12.77
C GLY A 334 -23.45 -26.22 -12.56
N MET A 335 -23.89 -26.69 -11.40
CA MET A 335 -24.39 -28.05 -11.25
C MET A 335 -25.66 -28.10 -10.42
N ALA A 336 -26.65 -28.63 -11.11
CA ALA A 336 -27.87 -29.27 -10.62
C ALA A 336 -29.10 -28.36 -10.41
N VAL A 337 -29.77 -28.03 -11.48
CA VAL A 337 -31.21 -28.24 -11.50
C VAL A 337 -31.39 -29.50 -12.37
N GLY A 338 -31.44 -30.64 -11.74
CA GLY A 338 -31.90 -31.88 -12.32
C GLY A 338 -33.41 -31.96 -12.16
N ASP A 339 -34.11 -31.97 -13.27
CA ASP A 339 -35.52 -32.37 -13.34
C ASP A 339 -35.71 -33.72 -12.69
N GLY A 340 -36.61 -33.77 -11.74
CA GLY A 340 -37.12 -35.00 -11.13
C GLY A 340 -38.58 -34.77 -10.75
N ALA A 341 -39.45 -34.90 -11.77
CA ALA A 341 -40.87 -35.05 -11.52
C ALA A 341 -41.15 -36.40 -10.84
N SER A 342 -41.88 -36.39 -9.75
CA SER A 342 -42.83 -37.42 -9.38
C SER A 342 -43.87 -36.90 -8.39
N GLU A 343 -45.09 -36.96 -8.86
CA GLU A 343 -46.32 -36.79 -8.11
C GLU A 343 -46.40 -37.73 -6.88
N SER A 344 -46.97 -37.23 -5.79
CA SER A 344 -48.09 -37.92 -5.09
C SER A 344 -48.61 -37.04 -3.96
N ASP A 345 -49.93 -36.88 -4.03
CA ASP A 345 -50.95 -36.53 -3.03
C ASP A 345 -50.60 -36.79 -1.56
N ASP A 346 -50.98 -35.94 -0.63
CA ASP A 346 -52.22 -36.01 0.12
C ASP A 346 -52.27 -35.02 1.33
N MET A 347 -53.35 -34.37 1.41
CA MET A 347 -54.16 -33.81 2.46
C MET A 347 -53.62 -33.65 3.90
N SER A 348 -53.97 -32.50 4.39
CA SER A 348 -54.75 -32.18 5.61
C SER A 348 -54.08 -31.31 6.68
N THR A 349 -54.67 -30.16 6.80
CA THR A 349 -55.30 -29.49 7.93
C THR A 349 -54.51 -28.91 9.07
N ARG A 350 -54.83 -27.62 9.23
CA ARG A 350 -55.19 -26.81 10.42
C ARG A 350 -54.14 -26.19 11.29
N SER A 351 -54.29 -24.89 11.30
CA SER A 351 -54.56 -23.97 12.45
C SER A 351 -53.37 -23.66 13.33
N GLY A 352 -53.08 -22.45 13.56
CA GLY A 352 -53.74 -21.32 14.11
C GLY A 352 -52.73 -20.45 14.82
N SER A 353 -53.01 -19.20 14.74
CA SER A 353 -52.98 -18.10 15.71
C SER A 353 -51.62 -17.57 16.19
N GLU A 354 -51.47 -16.33 15.85
CA GLU A 354 -51.42 -15.11 16.72
C GLU A 354 -50.11 -14.82 17.39
N ALA A 355 -49.53 -13.71 17.00
CA ALA A 355 -49.63 -12.36 17.55
C ALA A 355 -48.52 -11.98 18.55
N GLY A 356 -48.04 -10.80 18.43
CA GLY A 356 -47.24 -10.03 19.41
C GLY A 356 -45.95 -9.49 18.81
N GLU A 357 -45.83 -8.37 18.21
CA GLU A 357 -45.86 -6.96 18.62
C GLU A 357 -44.90 -6.57 19.73
N GLN A 358 -44.19 -5.53 19.43
CA GLN A 358 -43.44 -4.52 20.22
C GLN A 358 -41.93 -4.65 20.12
N ALA A 359 -41.20 -3.73 19.43
CA ALA A 359 -41.02 -2.28 19.64
C ALA A 359 -40.17 -1.94 20.87
N ASP A 360 -39.26 -1.07 20.55
CA ASP A 360 -38.44 -0.12 21.33
C ASP A 360 -36.95 -0.46 21.39
N SER A 361 -36.12 0.33 20.80
CA SER A 361 -35.69 1.73 20.90
C SER A 361 -34.53 1.92 21.88
N LEU A 362 -33.51 2.61 21.40
CA LEU A 362 -32.54 3.47 22.09
C LEU A 362 -31.40 2.82 22.92
N ALA A 363 -30.21 2.96 22.48
CA ALA A 363 -29.22 3.98 22.82
C ALA A 363 -27.93 3.76 21.98
#